data_5b928dfb302b19f5a4e74b5c9ce0e0e9
#
_entry.id   5b928dfb302b19f5a4e74b5c9ce0e0e9
#
_cell.length_a   1.000
_cell.length_b   1.000
_cell.length_c   1.000
_cell.angle_alpha   90.00
_cell.angle_beta   90.00
_cell.angle_gamma   90.00
#
_symmetry.space_group_name_H-M   'P 1'
#
loop_
_entity.id
_entity.type
_entity.pdbx_description
1 polymer ?
#
loop_
_entity_poly.entity_id
_entity_poly.type
_entity_poly.pdbx_seq_one_letter_code
_entity_poly.pdbx_strand_id
1 'polypeptide(L)'
;RGDSNGSQVKRLIDIEAKLHAGKGKGYQVWAERNNIDAKAQMVIFLKEHQIGSLEELNDQIQELTDQQNMLKASIREKQNRMKEINRQRQAIRDYSRTKEGYTQYRESGWSVKFYQEHRQEIEDHNNAQAVYSSLDGKMPTLKELTAEYDSLKEQKENDQAALDKLKPKLTDLKHVRYNYEILERDSAPNSHQHVIPKDHHYDEHGADHDDESR
;
A
#
# COMPACT_ATOMS: atom_id res chain seq x y z
N ARG A 1 11.48 20.18 -16.78
CA ARG A 1 11.06 18.83 -17.21
C ARG A 1 10.76 18.10 -15.92
N GLY A 2 9.47 17.96 -15.60
CA GLY A 2 9.04 17.30 -14.37
C GLY A 2 9.32 15.80 -14.50
N ASP A 3 10.03 15.26 -13.51
CA ASP A 3 10.17 13.83 -13.32
C ASP A 3 8.78 13.24 -13.09
N SER A 4 8.27 12.54 -14.10
CA SER A 4 7.03 11.78 -13.97
C SER A 4 7.31 10.61 -13.02
N ASN A 5 6.97 10.78 -11.76
CA ASN A 5 7.13 9.78 -10.70
C ASN A 5 6.09 8.64 -10.81
N GLY A 6 5.68 8.32 -12.03
CA GLY A 6 4.69 7.30 -12.37
C GLY A 6 5.32 6.05 -13.01
N SER A 7 4.59 4.94 -12.96
CA SER A 7 4.93 3.71 -13.68
C SER A 7 5.11 3.97 -15.18
N GLN A 8 6.19 3.45 -15.76
CA GLN A 8 6.52 3.59 -17.19
C GLN A 8 5.97 2.44 -18.03
N VAL A 9 5.70 1.30 -17.39
CA VAL A 9 5.19 0.10 -18.06
C VAL A 9 3.70 -0.07 -17.82
N LYS A 10 2.91 -0.04 -18.90
CA LYS A 10 1.48 -0.34 -18.84
C LYS A 10 1.24 -1.84 -18.70
N ARG A 11 0.15 -2.21 -18.03
CA ARG A 11 -0.33 -3.58 -18.01
C ARG A 11 -1.04 -3.91 -19.32
N LEU A 12 -0.83 -5.15 -19.81
CA LEU A 12 -1.62 -5.71 -20.89
C LEU A 12 -3.08 -5.87 -20.46
N ILE A 13 -3.96 -5.62 -21.38
CA ILE A 13 -5.40 -5.86 -21.22
C ILE A 13 -5.68 -7.29 -21.70
N ASP A 14 -6.28 -8.08 -20.84
CA ASP A 14 -6.86 -9.37 -21.22
C ASP A 14 -8.11 -9.12 -22.06
N ILE A 15 -7.93 -9.12 -23.39
CA ILE A 15 -8.98 -8.77 -24.35
C ILE A 15 -10.07 -9.83 -24.34
N GLU A 16 -9.71 -11.10 -24.29
CA GLU A 16 -10.65 -12.22 -24.31
C GLU A 16 -11.58 -12.18 -23.09
N ALA A 17 -11.02 -12.06 -21.90
CA ALA A 17 -11.81 -11.91 -20.67
C ALA A 17 -12.75 -10.68 -20.72
N LYS A 18 -12.33 -9.57 -21.35
CA LYS A 18 -13.16 -8.37 -21.49
C LYS A 18 -14.28 -8.51 -22.51
N LEU A 19 -14.05 -9.24 -23.60
CA LEU A 19 -15.08 -9.57 -24.60
C LEU A 19 -16.12 -10.50 -24.00
N HIS A 20 -15.70 -11.54 -23.27
CA HIS A 20 -16.62 -12.41 -22.51
C HIS A 20 -17.45 -11.64 -21.48
N ALA A 21 -16.89 -10.56 -20.90
CA ALA A 21 -17.59 -9.64 -20.01
C ALA A 21 -18.49 -8.61 -20.73
N GLY A 22 -18.76 -8.79 -22.05
CA GLY A 22 -19.70 -7.99 -22.82
C GLY A 22 -19.15 -6.69 -23.42
N LYS A 23 -17.81 -6.51 -23.47
CA LYS A 23 -17.22 -5.36 -24.16
C LYS A 23 -17.32 -5.53 -25.68
N GLY A 24 -17.71 -4.46 -26.39
CA GLY A 24 -17.93 -4.47 -27.84
C GLY A 24 -16.64 -4.29 -28.67
N LYS A 25 -16.78 -4.43 -30.01
CA LYS A 25 -15.67 -4.32 -30.97
C LYS A 25 -14.83 -3.04 -30.87
N GLY A 26 -15.45 -1.90 -30.56
CA GLY A 26 -14.72 -0.62 -30.36
C GLY A 26 -13.72 -0.71 -29.19
N TYR A 27 -14.11 -1.38 -28.11
CA TYR A 27 -13.22 -1.64 -26.99
C TYR A 27 -12.06 -2.57 -27.40
N GLN A 28 -12.34 -3.61 -28.20
CA GLN A 28 -11.32 -4.53 -28.68
C GLN A 28 -10.21 -3.79 -29.44
N VAL A 29 -10.57 -2.97 -30.44
CA VAL A 29 -9.59 -2.21 -31.24
C VAL A 29 -8.73 -1.29 -30.37
N TRP A 30 -9.38 -0.63 -29.39
CA TRP A 30 -8.66 0.22 -28.45
C TRP A 30 -7.69 -0.59 -27.57
N ALA A 31 -8.14 -1.73 -27.06
CA ALA A 31 -7.34 -2.61 -26.19
C ALA A 31 -6.15 -3.24 -26.95
N GLU A 32 -6.33 -3.65 -28.21
CA GLU A 32 -5.25 -4.12 -29.08
C GLU A 32 -4.16 -3.06 -29.26
N ARG A 33 -4.55 -1.83 -29.55
CA ARG A 33 -3.61 -0.69 -29.68
C ARG A 33 -2.88 -0.43 -28.35
N ASN A 34 -3.59 -0.43 -27.23
CA ASN A 34 -2.99 -0.26 -25.91
C ASN A 34 -2.00 -1.39 -25.59
N ASN A 35 -2.30 -2.63 -26.00
CA ASN A 35 -1.42 -3.78 -25.79
C ASN A 35 -0.15 -3.71 -26.64
N ILE A 36 -0.20 -3.14 -27.84
CA ILE A 36 1.02 -2.87 -28.65
C ILE A 36 1.95 -1.93 -27.88
N ASP A 37 1.41 -0.82 -27.38
CA ASP A 37 2.20 0.14 -26.59
C ASP A 37 2.78 -0.51 -25.31
N ALA A 38 1.98 -1.29 -24.59
CA ALA A 38 2.39 -1.97 -23.37
C ALA A 38 3.52 -2.98 -23.63
N LYS A 39 3.45 -3.74 -24.73
CA LYS A 39 4.51 -4.67 -25.15
C LYS A 39 5.81 -3.92 -25.49
N ALA A 40 5.70 -2.82 -26.23
CA ALA A 40 6.87 -1.99 -26.57
C ALA A 40 7.54 -1.44 -25.31
N GLN A 41 6.77 -0.88 -24.37
CA GLN A 41 7.28 -0.39 -23.09
C GLN A 41 7.94 -1.50 -22.26
N MET A 42 7.34 -2.68 -22.21
CA MET A 42 7.92 -3.85 -21.54
C MET A 42 9.29 -4.23 -22.11
N VAL A 43 9.42 -4.31 -23.44
CA VAL A 43 10.69 -4.67 -24.10
C VAL A 43 11.77 -3.61 -23.83
N ILE A 44 11.42 -2.33 -23.89
CA ILE A 44 12.33 -1.23 -23.59
C ILE A 44 12.80 -1.34 -22.14
N PHE A 45 11.87 -1.49 -21.19
CA PHE A 45 12.15 -1.62 -19.78
C PHE A 45 13.09 -2.79 -19.46
N LEU A 46 12.82 -3.97 -20.02
CA LEU A 46 13.66 -5.17 -19.84
C LEU A 46 15.10 -4.93 -20.32
N LYS A 47 15.25 -4.26 -21.48
CA LYS A 47 16.58 -3.91 -22.03
C LYS A 47 17.32 -2.88 -21.17
N GLU A 48 16.64 -1.82 -20.75
CA GLU A 48 17.23 -0.77 -19.92
C GLU A 48 17.70 -1.29 -18.56
N HIS A 49 16.96 -2.26 -18.00
CA HIS A 49 17.27 -2.86 -16.70
C HIS A 49 18.08 -4.16 -16.80
N GLN A 50 18.49 -4.55 -18.02
CA GLN A 50 19.31 -5.74 -18.30
C GLN A 50 18.70 -7.02 -17.73
N ILE A 51 17.36 -7.18 -17.83
CA ILE A 51 16.63 -8.34 -17.37
C ILE A 51 16.48 -9.31 -18.55
N GLY A 52 17.18 -10.43 -18.49
CA GLY A 52 17.23 -11.42 -19.56
C GLY A 52 16.35 -12.65 -19.33
N SER A 53 15.86 -12.86 -18.12
CA SER A 53 15.06 -14.04 -17.75
C SER A 53 13.93 -13.71 -16.77
N LEU A 54 12.95 -14.61 -16.68
CA LEU A 54 11.87 -14.53 -15.70
C LEU A 54 12.42 -14.70 -14.26
N GLU A 55 13.46 -15.50 -14.08
CA GLU A 55 14.13 -15.70 -12.81
C GLU A 55 14.74 -14.40 -12.32
N GLU A 56 15.55 -13.72 -13.13
CA GLU A 56 16.10 -12.40 -12.81
C GLU A 56 15.03 -11.34 -12.51
N LEU A 57 13.91 -11.37 -13.24
CA LEU A 57 12.77 -10.49 -12.99
C LEU A 57 12.17 -10.74 -11.61
N ASN A 58 11.96 -12.01 -11.26
CA ASN A 58 11.39 -12.38 -9.95
C ASN A 58 12.35 -12.05 -8.81
N ASP A 59 13.65 -12.28 -8.99
CA ASP A 59 14.67 -11.94 -8.00
C ASP A 59 14.69 -10.42 -7.72
N GLN A 60 14.64 -9.59 -8.77
CA GLN A 60 14.56 -8.14 -8.59
C GLN A 60 13.25 -7.69 -7.92
N ILE A 61 12.11 -8.33 -8.25
CA ILE A 61 10.83 -8.05 -7.57
C ILE A 61 10.93 -8.40 -6.09
N GLN A 62 11.53 -9.54 -5.77
CA GLN A 62 11.67 -9.98 -4.37
C GLN A 62 12.58 -9.02 -3.60
N GLU A 63 13.76 -8.70 -4.14
CA GLU A 63 14.70 -7.77 -3.52
C GLU A 63 14.07 -6.41 -3.22
N LEU A 64 13.40 -5.79 -4.20
CA LEU A 64 12.74 -4.50 -4.00
C LEU A 64 11.52 -4.59 -3.08
N THR A 65 10.83 -5.74 -3.04
CA THR A 65 9.74 -5.98 -2.08
C THR A 65 10.27 -6.04 -0.66
N ASP A 66 11.39 -6.71 -0.45
CA ASP A 66 12.05 -6.81 0.86
C ASP A 66 12.56 -5.43 1.32
N GLN A 67 13.21 -4.68 0.43
CA GLN A 67 13.61 -3.29 0.70
C GLN A 67 12.40 -2.41 1.06
N GLN A 68 11.29 -2.54 0.34
CA GLN A 68 10.05 -1.83 0.64
C GLN A 68 9.52 -2.16 2.03
N ASN A 69 9.54 -3.44 2.41
CA ASN A 69 9.06 -3.91 3.70
C ASN A 69 9.97 -3.41 4.84
N MET A 70 11.28 -3.42 4.63
CA MET A 70 12.26 -2.87 5.59
C MET A 70 12.04 -1.37 5.82
N LEU A 71 11.87 -0.59 4.75
CA LEU A 71 11.62 0.86 4.86
C LEU A 71 10.29 1.14 5.58
N LYS A 72 9.22 0.40 5.27
CA LYS A 72 7.93 0.54 5.95
C LYS A 72 8.03 0.20 7.44
N ALA A 73 8.76 -0.85 7.79
CA ALA A 73 9.00 -1.23 9.19
C ALA A 73 9.79 -0.14 9.93
N SER A 74 10.86 0.37 9.33
CA SER A 74 11.69 1.46 9.87
C SER A 74 10.88 2.75 10.11
N ILE A 75 10.06 3.15 9.14
CA ILE A 75 9.16 4.30 9.27
C ILE A 75 8.19 4.11 10.46
N ARG A 76 7.61 2.92 10.57
CA ARG A 76 6.66 2.59 11.66
C ARG A 76 7.34 2.62 13.03
N GLU A 77 8.53 2.06 13.14
CA GLU A 77 9.32 2.08 14.38
C GLU A 77 9.61 3.51 14.83
N LYS A 78 10.14 4.34 13.91
CA LYS A 78 10.40 5.76 14.17
C LYS A 78 9.15 6.51 14.60
N GLN A 79 8.00 6.27 13.93
CA GLN A 79 6.73 6.87 14.30
C GLN A 79 6.28 6.48 15.71
N ASN A 80 6.46 5.22 16.10
CA ASN A 80 6.11 4.75 17.43
C ASN A 80 7.03 5.38 18.49
N ARG A 81 8.33 5.47 18.22
CA ARG A 81 9.27 6.14 19.13
C ARG A 81 8.97 7.63 19.28
N MET A 82 8.64 8.32 18.19
CA MET A 82 8.23 9.73 18.22
C MET A 82 6.96 9.96 19.05
N LYS A 83 5.98 9.03 19.00
CA LYS A 83 4.79 9.08 19.88
C LYS A 83 5.16 8.93 21.34
N GLU A 84 6.06 8.01 21.66
CA GLU A 84 6.53 7.79 23.02
C GLU A 84 7.31 9.02 23.55
N ILE A 85 8.17 9.63 22.74
CA ILE A 85 8.85 10.87 23.07
C ILE A 85 7.86 11.99 23.40
N ASN A 86 6.80 12.14 22.60
CA ASN A 86 5.77 13.14 22.88
C ASN A 86 5.04 12.88 24.19
N ARG A 87 4.76 11.60 24.51
CA ARG A 87 4.17 11.18 25.79
C ARG A 87 5.09 11.54 26.96
N GLN A 88 6.41 11.28 26.85
CA GLN A 88 7.40 11.62 27.85
C GLN A 88 7.53 13.15 28.04
N ARG A 89 7.57 13.90 26.94
CA ARG A 89 7.60 15.39 27.00
C ARG A 89 6.36 15.95 27.66
N GLN A 90 5.19 15.37 27.41
CA GLN A 90 3.96 15.79 28.07
C GLN A 90 4.00 15.45 29.56
N ALA A 91 4.44 14.26 29.93
CA ALA A 91 4.59 13.87 31.34
C ALA A 91 5.53 14.81 32.12
N ILE A 92 6.65 15.23 31.52
CA ILE A 92 7.57 16.21 32.17
C ILE A 92 6.86 17.54 32.43
N ARG A 93 6.10 18.03 31.46
CA ARG A 93 5.36 19.29 31.60
C ARG A 93 4.25 19.18 32.64
N ASP A 94 3.46 18.12 32.60
CA ASP A 94 2.34 17.87 33.50
C ASP A 94 2.85 17.70 34.94
N TYR A 95 3.90 16.89 35.14
CA TYR A 95 4.50 16.74 36.46
C TYR A 95 4.96 18.08 37.06
N SER A 96 5.64 18.92 36.28
CA SER A 96 6.09 20.22 36.71
C SER A 96 4.93 21.17 37.06
N ARG A 97 3.88 21.17 36.21
CA ARG A 97 2.69 22.02 36.38
C ARG A 97 1.85 21.63 37.59
N THR A 98 1.70 20.33 37.83
CA THR A 98 0.76 19.80 38.84
C THR A 98 1.41 19.47 40.18
N LYS A 99 2.73 19.61 40.30
CA LYS A 99 3.50 19.26 41.49
C LYS A 99 2.99 19.96 42.78
N GLU A 100 2.66 21.25 42.68
CA GLU A 100 2.22 22.04 43.81
C GLU A 100 0.81 21.59 44.26
N GLY A 101 -0.16 21.49 43.35
CA GLY A 101 -1.52 21.04 43.68
C GLY A 101 -1.54 19.62 44.24
N TYR A 102 -0.70 18.72 43.69
CA TYR A 102 -0.57 17.35 44.23
C TYR A 102 0.05 17.33 45.64
N THR A 103 1.01 18.24 45.93
CA THR A 103 1.58 18.37 47.26
C THR A 103 0.51 18.83 48.28
N GLN A 104 -0.30 19.84 47.93
CA GLN A 104 -1.42 20.29 48.75
C GLN A 104 -2.45 19.18 48.97
N TYR A 105 -2.76 18.38 47.96
CA TYR A 105 -3.65 17.21 48.10
C TYR A 105 -3.12 16.22 49.12
N ARG A 106 -1.84 15.89 49.09
CA ARG A 106 -1.20 14.99 50.05
C ARG A 106 -1.23 15.59 51.45
N GLU A 107 -0.93 16.88 51.59
CA GLU A 107 -0.92 17.59 52.88
C GLU A 107 -2.33 17.74 53.47
N SER A 108 -3.37 17.76 52.67
CA SER A 108 -4.79 17.71 53.10
C SER A 108 -5.23 16.36 53.68
N GLY A 109 -4.29 15.39 53.78
CA GLY A 109 -4.60 14.04 54.21
C GLY A 109 -5.46 13.28 53.19
N TRP A 110 -5.29 13.50 51.91
CA TRP A 110 -6.02 12.90 50.81
C TRP A 110 -7.52 13.22 50.82
N SER A 111 -7.85 14.46 51.11
CA SER A 111 -9.23 14.94 51.24
C SER A 111 -10.05 14.67 49.99
N VAL A 112 -11.18 13.99 50.14
CA VAL A 112 -12.12 13.72 49.04
C VAL A 112 -12.65 15.02 48.42
N LYS A 113 -12.91 16.06 49.26
CA LYS A 113 -13.36 17.37 48.80
C LYS A 113 -12.32 18.01 47.92
N PHE A 114 -11.06 18.05 48.37
CA PHE A 114 -9.93 18.62 47.61
C PHE A 114 -9.75 17.86 46.29
N TYR A 115 -9.82 16.53 46.29
CA TYR A 115 -9.76 15.73 45.09
C TYR A 115 -10.87 16.08 44.08
N GLN A 116 -12.12 16.27 44.56
CA GLN A 116 -13.23 16.65 43.67
C GLN A 116 -13.02 18.01 42.99
N GLU A 117 -12.48 18.97 43.76
CA GLU A 117 -12.21 20.33 43.28
C GLU A 117 -11.02 20.40 42.31
N HIS A 118 -10.00 19.52 42.46
CA HIS A 118 -8.75 19.53 41.72
C HIS A 118 -8.53 18.22 40.92
N ARG A 119 -9.61 17.53 40.59
CA ARG A 119 -9.57 16.18 40.03
C ARG A 119 -8.63 16.05 38.82
N GLN A 120 -8.78 16.93 37.82
CA GLN A 120 -7.99 16.86 36.59
C GLN A 120 -6.48 17.06 36.88
N GLU A 121 -6.14 17.97 37.73
CA GLU A 121 -4.75 18.26 38.11
C GLU A 121 -4.10 17.04 38.80
N ILE A 122 -4.84 16.40 39.72
CA ILE A 122 -4.38 15.21 40.44
C ILE A 122 -4.25 14.00 39.50
N GLU A 123 -5.21 13.80 38.60
CA GLU A 123 -5.15 12.76 37.58
C GLU A 123 -3.98 12.97 36.61
N ASP A 124 -3.77 14.20 36.14
CA ASP A 124 -2.62 14.55 35.30
C ASP A 124 -1.29 14.25 36.00
N HIS A 125 -1.19 14.59 37.30
CA HIS A 125 0.01 14.28 38.08
C HIS A 125 0.27 12.78 38.19
N ASN A 126 -0.78 11.99 38.51
CA ASN A 126 -0.67 10.54 38.62
C ASN A 126 -0.28 9.90 37.29
N ASN A 127 -0.85 10.37 36.17
CA ASN A 127 -0.48 9.92 34.83
C ASN A 127 0.96 10.23 34.49
N ALA A 128 1.44 11.43 34.81
CA ALA A 128 2.83 11.83 34.64
C ALA A 128 3.76 10.94 35.48
N GLN A 129 3.41 10.71 36.75
CA GLN A 129 4.19 9.85 37.67
C GLN A 129 4.26 8.41 37.17
N ALA A 130 3.18 7.88 36.57
CA ALA A 130 3.19 6.55 35.97
C ALA A 130 4.20 6.45 34.81
N VAL A 131 4.33 7.51 33.98
CA VAL A 131 5.35 7.58 32.92
C VAL A 131 6.76 7.59 33.52
N TYR A 132 7.00 8.38 34.57
CA TYR A 132 8.29 8.40 35.29
C TYR A 132 8.65 7.03 35.84
N SER A 133 7.69 6.34 36.46
CA SER A 133 7.89 5.00 37.03
C SER A 133 8.21 3.96 35.96
N SER A 134 7.62 4.07 34.77
CA SER A 134 7.89 3.14 33.64
C SER A 134 9.32 3.26 33.08
N LEU A 135 10.06 4.31 33.44
CA LEU A 135 11.43 4.58 32.98
C LEU A 135 12.47 4.36 34.09
N ASP A 136 12.14 3.57 35.13
CA ASP A 136 13.00 3.31 36.29
C ASP A 136 13.59 4.59 36.92
N GLY A 137 12.82 5.68 36.89
CA GLY A 137 13.21 6.97 37.44
C GLY A 137 14.26 7.74 36.63
N LYS A 138 14.65 7.25 35.45
CA LYS A 138 15.64 7.88 34.55
C LYS A 138 14.96 8.64 33.41
N MET A 139 14.14 9.62 33.74
CA MET A 139 13.49 10.44 32.72
C MET A 139 14.51 11.30 31.96
N PRO A 140 14.56 11.21 30.62
CA PRO A 140 15.39 12.10 29.81
C PRO A 140 14.95 13.55 29.94
N THR A 141 15.86 14.47 29.70
CA THR A 141 15.53 15.90 29.70
C THR A 141 14.69 16.28 28.46
N LEU A 142 13.93 17.36 28.55
CA LEU A 142 13.19 17.92 27.40
C LEU A 142 14.12 18.21 26.20
N LYS A 143 15.37 18.64 26.48
CA LYS A 143 16.36 18.89 25.43
C LYS A 143 16.79 17.62 24.71
N GLU A 144 17.08 16.56 25.44
CA GLU A 144 17.45 15.25 24.87
C GLU A 144 16.29 14.66 24.05
N LEU A 145 15.08 14.68 24.60
CA LEU A 145 13.87 14.23 23.90
C LEU A 145 13.58 15.04 22.62
N THR A 146 13.91 16.34 22.64
CA THR A 146 13.74 17.18 21.44
C THR A 146 14.76 16.82 20.38
N ALA A 147 16.02 16.67 20.74
CA ALA A 147 17.08 16.29 19.82
C ALA A 147 16.82 14.90 19.20
N GLU A 148 16.39 13.93 20.02
CA GLU A 148 16.02 12.59 19.54
C GLU A 148 14.82 12.66 18.57
N TYR A 149 13.78 13.42 18.90
CA TYR A 149 12.61 13.59 18.05
C TYR A 149 12.96 14.19 16.69
N ASP A 150 13.77 15.23 16.65
CA ASP A 150 14.17 15.90 15.43
C ASP A 150 15.04 14.99 14.54
N SER A 151 15.96 14.23 15.14
CA SER A 151 16.75 13.21 14.45
C SER A 151 15.87 12.10 13.84
N LEU A 152 14.90 11.58 14.61
CA LEU A 152 13.97 10.56 14.12
C LEU A 152 13.07 11.08 13.01
N LYS A 153 12.68 12.36 13.08
CA LYS A 153 11.89 13.02 12.05
C LYS A 153 12.65 13.05 10.72
N GLU A 154 13.90 13.50 10.74
CA GLU A 154 14.78 13.56 9.57
C GLU A 154 14.99 12.14 8.97
N GLN A 155 15.32 11.17 9.81
CA GLN A 155 15.50 9.79 9.36
C GLN A 155 14.22 9.22 8.74
N LYS A 156 13.06 9.48 9.32
CA LYS A 156 11.77 9.05 8.76
C LYS A 156 11.48 9.69 7.40
N GLU A 157 11.80 10.97 7.24
CA GLU A 157 11.65 11.69 5.96
C GLU A 157 12.57 11.10 4.89
N ASN A 158 13.80 10.74 5.23
CA ASN A 158 14.74 10.06 4.34
C ASN A 158 14.24 8.67 3.93
N ASP A 159 13.76 7.86 4.87
CA ASP A 159 13.16 6.55 4.58
C ASP A 159 11.92 6.68 3.68
N GLN A 160 11.08 7.69 3.92
CA GLN A 160 9.91 7.95 3.09
C GLN A 160 10.30 8.34 1.67
N ALA A 161 11.30 9.19 1.50
CA ALA A 161 11.81 9.57 0.18
C ALA A 161 12.41 8.36 -0.57
N ALA A 162 13.13 7.48 0.12
CA ALA A 162 13.64 6.24 -0.43
C ALA A 162 12.49 5.30 -0.87
N LEU A 163 11.47 5.15 -0.03
CA LEU A 163 10.28 4.37 -0.33
C LEU A 163 9.54 4.90 -1.57
N ASP A 164 9.42 6.21 -1.71
CA ASP A 164 8.70 6.83 -2.83
C ASP A 164 9.48 6.69 -4.15
N LYS A 165 10.82 6.68 -4.11
CA LYS A 165 11.67 6.37 -5.27
C LYS A 165 11.61 4.91 -5.70
N LEU A 166 11.46 4.00 -4.75
CA LEU A 166 11.42 2.55 -4.99
C LEU A 166 10.08 2.10 -5.61
N LYS A 167 8.97 2.69 -5.19
CA LYS A 167 7.61 2.30 -5.60
C LYS A 167 7.39 2.22 -7.11
N PRO A 168 7.77 3.24 -7.93
CA PRO A 168 7.55 3.19 -9.38
C PRO A 168 8.26 1.99 -10.01
N LYS A 169 9.55 1.80 -9.70
CA LYS A 169 10.34 0.69 -10.24
C LYS A 169 9.73 -0.68 -9.89
N LEU A 170 9.33 -0.87 -8.63
CA LEU A 170 8.67 -2.11 -8.20
C LEU A 170 7.33 -2.31 -8.91
N THR A 171 6.59 -1.23 -9.18
CA THR A 171 5.33 -1.29 -9.94
C THR A 171 5.59 -1.71 -11.38
N ASP A 172 6.59 -1.15 -12.04
CA ASP A 172 6.96 -1.49 -13.40
C ASP A 172 7.38 -2.97 -13.52
N LEU A 173 8.25 -3.45 -12.63
CA LEU A 173 8.63 -4.87 -12.58
C LEU A 173 7.42 -5.80 -12.41
N LYS A 174 6.48 -5.45 -11.55
CA LYS A 174 5.24 -6.23 -11.37
C LYS A 174 4.33 -6.18 -12.60
N HIS A 175 4.28 -5.06 -13.31
CA HIS A 175 3.57 -4.95 -14.59
C HIS A 175 4.21 -5.82 -15.66
N VAL A 176 5.55 -5.81 -15.74
CA VAL A 176 6.30 -6.69 -16.65
C VAL A 176 6.00 -8.16 -16.36
N ARG A 177 6.04 -8.60 -15.11
CA ARG A 177 5.71 -9.98 -14.73
C ARG A 177 4.28 -10.34 -15.11
N TYR A 178 3.32 -9.48 -14.79
CA TYR A 178 1.92 -9.67 -15.17
C TYR A 178 1.77 -9.78 -16.71
N ASN A 179 2.44 -8.91 -17.46
CA ASN A 179 2.42 -8.93 -18.92
C ASN A 179 3.00 -10.24 -19.47
N TYR A 180 4.07 -10.74 -18.86
CA TYR A 180 4.67 -12.01 -19.21
C TYR A 180 3.68 -13.18 -19.01
N GLU A 181 2.98 -13.23 -17.87
CA GLU A 181 1.97 -14.24 -17.56
C GLU A 181 0.81 -14.25 -18.59
N ILE A 182 0.36 -13.06 -19.02
CA ILE A 182 -0.67 -12.93 -20.07
C ILE A 182 -0.15 -13.48 -21.41
N LEU A 183 1.06 -13.10 -21.80
CA LEU A 183 1.64 -13.53 -23.07
C LEU A 183 1.91 -15.06 -23.11
N GLU A 184 2.35 -15.63 -22.00
CA GLU A 184 2.54 -17.08 -21.87
C GLU A 184 1.22 -17.85 -22.02
N ARG A 185 0.18 -17.38 -21.32
CA ARG A 185 -1.17 -17.97 -21.44
C ARG A 185 -1.69 -17.91 -22.86
N ASP A 186 -1.57 -16.75 -23.53
CA ASP A 186 -2.08 -16.55 -24.90
C ASP A 186 -1.26 -17.36 -25.94
N SER A 187 -0.04 -17.77 -25.60
CA SER A 187 0.84 -18.59 -26.44
C SER A 187 0.66 -20.09 -26.23
N ALA A 188 -0.09 -20.52 -25.22
CA ALA A 188 -0.31 -21.94 -24.92
C ALA A 188 -1.18 -22.60 -26.01
N PRO A 189 -0.81 -23.79 -26.53
CA PRO A 189 -1.44 -24.41 -27.72
C PRO A 189 -2.92 -24.79 -27.55
N ASN A 190 -3.50 -24.68 -26.37
CA ASN A 190 -4.91 -24.97 -26.08
C ASN A 190 -5.78 -23.75 -25.79
N SER A 191 -5.27 -22.54 -25.96
CA SER A 191 -6.02 -21.30 -25.67
C SER A 191 -7.09 -20.97 -26.72
N HIS A 192 -7.12 -21.67 -27.86
CA HIS A 192 -8.05 -21.43 -28.97
C HIS A 192 -8.90 -22.64 -29.31
N GLN A 193 -9.40 -23.39 -28.33
CA GLN A 193 -10.59 -24.18 -28.61
C GLN A 193 -11.79 -23.25 -28.76
N HIS A 194 -11.89 -22.68 -29.96
CA HIS A 194 -13.10 -22.10 -30.46
C HIS A 194 -14.18 -23.19 -30.40
N VAL A 195 -15.05 -23.13 -29.41
CA VAL A 195 -16.31 -23.86 -29.46
C VAL A 195 -17.09 -23.20 -30.59
N ILE A 196 -16.99 -23.75 -31.81
CA ILE A 196 -17.91 -23.44 -32.90
C ILE A 196 -19.30 -23.79 -32.34
N PRO A 197 -20.25 -22.81 -32.26
CA PRO A 197 -21.61 -23.16 -31.93
C PRO A 197 -22.08 -24.14 -33.03
N LYS A 198 -22.52 -25.35 -32.63
CA LYS A 198 -23.15 -26.28 -33.56
C LYS A 198 -24.31 -25.54 -34.21
N ASP A 199 -24.22 -25.39 -35.52
CA ASP A 199 -25.28 -24.87 -36.36
C ASP A 199 -26.60 -25.51 -35.96
N HIS A 200 -27.58 -24.71 -35.66
CA HIS A 200 -28.94 -25.13 -35.60
C HIS A 200 -29.31 -25.57 -37.00
N HIS A 201 -29.48 -26.86 -37.15
CA HIS A 201 -30.07 -27.51 -38.30
C HIS A 201 -31.48 -26.94 -38.48
N TYR A 202 -31.64 -26.09 -39.50
CA TYR A 202 -32.96 -25.77 -39.99
C TYR A 202 -33.49 -26.99 -40.71
N ASP A 203 -34.42 -27.71 -40.09
CA ASP A 203 -35.24 -28.71 -40.76
C ASP A 203 -36.15 -28.03 -41.76
N GLU A 204 -35.77 -28.06 -43.01
CA GLU A 204 -36.67 -27.88 -44.15
C GLU A 204 -37.61 -29.10 -44.21
N HIS A 205 -38.76 -28.99 -43.67
CA HIS A 205 -39.92 -29.79 -44.08
C HIS A 205 -40.80 -28.88 -44.92
N GLY A 206 -40.72 -28.95 -46.23
CA GLY A 206 -41.44 -29.86 -47.05
C GLY A 206 -42.84 -29.36 -47.25
N ALA A 207 -42.98 -28.47 -48.28
CA ALA A 207 -44.29 -28.22 -48.88
C ALA A 207 -44.69 -29.50 -49.64
N ASP A 208 -45.81 -30.12 -49.30
CA ASP A 208 -46.56 -30.93 -50.24
C ASP A 208 -48.03 -30.48 -50.28
N HIS A 209 -48.39 -30.20 -51.49
CA HIS A 209 -49.71 -30.10 -52.09
C HIS A 209 -50.65 -31.16 -51.60
N ASP A 210 -51.92 -30.78 -51.52
CA ASP A 210 -53.02 -31.43 -52.28
C ASP A 210 -54.29 -30.65 -51.89
N ASP A 211 -54.81 -29.89 -52.71
CA ASP A 211 -55.87 -30.01 -53.74
C ASP A 211 -57.04 -30.90 -53.30
N GLU A 212 -58.22 -30.36 -53.57
CA GLU A 212 -59.58 -30.92 -53.82
C GLU A 212 -60.67 -30.61 -52.76
N SER A 213 -61.51 -29.76 -53.25
CA SER A 213 -62.97 -29.94 -53.42
C SER A 213 -63.89 -30.04 -52.20
N ARG A 214 -64.61 -28.98 -51.85
CA ARG A 214 -66.04 -28.78 -52.22
C ARG A 214 -66.63 -27.60 -51.45
#